data_153c0c076fb5a3274112db675f7c0b76
#
_entry.id   153c0c076fb5a3274112db675f7c0b76
#
_cell.length_a   1.000
_cell.length_b   1.000
_cell.length_c   1.000
_cell.angle_alpha   90.00
_cell.angle_beta   90.00
_cell.angle_gamma   90.00
#
_symmetry.space_group_name_H-M   'P 1'
#
loop_
_entity.id
_entity.type
_entity.pdbx_description
1 polymer ?
#
loop_
_entity_poly.entity_id
_entity_poly.type
_entity_poly.pdbx_seq_one_letter_code
_entity_poly.pdbx_strand_id
1 'polypeptide(L)'
;MDFLLNFILHIDQYMAMIVRDYHAWTYAILFIIIFCETGLVVTPFLPGDSLLFVAGAISALPDMPISIHILVIILFAAAILGDSCNYMIGHFFGRRLFNNPKSKIFKQSHLEKTHEFYKKYGGKTIILARFIPIVRTFAPFVAGMGKMNYYYFMVYNLVGGAVWVTIFCYAGYFFGDLPFVQENLKPVSYTHLTLPTKA
;
A
#
# COMPACT_ATOMS: atom_id res chain seq x y z
N MET A 1 6.00 21.20 -1.78
CA MET A 1 4.94 20.47 -2.49
C MET A 1 5.49 19.76 -3.73
N ASP A 2 6.48 20.34 -4.38
CA ASP A 2 7.08 19.84 -5.62
C ASP A 2 7.84 18.50 -5.48
N PHE A 3 8.44 18.22 -4.31
CA PHE A 3 9.14 16.95 -4.06
C PHE A 3 8.18 15.74 -4.06
N LEU A 4 7.02 15.87 -3.39
CA LEU A 4 6.01 14.81 -3.36
C LEU A 4 5.38 14.57 -4.74
N LEU A 5 5.11 15.63 -5.49
CA LEU A 5 4.61 15.52 -6.85
C LEU A 5 5.63 14.86 -7.78
N ASN A 6 6.89 15.27 -7.72
CA ASN A 6 7.96 14.64 -8.49
C ASN A 6 8.18 13.18 -8.10
N PHE A 7 8.10 12.84 -6.81
CA PHE A 7 8.21 11.46 -6.36
C PHE A 7 7.06 10.59 -6.91
N ILE A 8 5.82 11.10 -6.89
CA ILE A 8 4.65 10.36 -7.40
C ILE A 8 4.73 10.20 -8.92
N LEU A 9 5.17 11.23 -9.65
CA LEU A 9 5.25 11.20 -11.11
C LEU A 9 6.40 10.33 -11.65
N HIS A 10 7.45 10.14 -10.87
CA HIS A 10 8.66 9.38 -11.27
C HIS A 10 8.94 8.20 -10.32
N ILE A 11 7.89 7.63 -9.74
CA ILE A 11 7.99 6.53 -8.78
C ILE A 11 8.67 5.30 -9.37
N ASP A 12 8.49 5.06 -10.66
CA ASP A 12 9.12 4.02 -11.46
C ASP A 12 10.65 4.17 -11.50
N GLN A 13 11.14 5.39 -11.75
CA GLN A 13 12.56 5.68 -11.83
C GLN A 13 13.25 5.55 -10.46
N TYR A 14 12.63 6.11 -9.42
CA TYR A 14 13.13 5.98 -8.05
C TYR A 14 13.15 4.53 -7.59
N MET A 15 12.12 3.76 -7.94
CA MET A 15 12.04 2.34 -7.60
C MET A 15 13.13 1.53 -8.33
N ALA A 16 13.35 1.76 -9.62
CA ALA A 16 14.40 1.07 -10.36
C ALA A 16 15.80 1.36 -9.77
N MET A 17 16.08 2.61 -9.37
CA MET A 17 17.34 2.96 -8.69
C MET A 17 17.47 2.25 -7.33
N ILE A 18 16.42 2.27 -6.52
CA ILE A 18 16.41 1.61 -5.19
C ILE A 18 16.67 0.12 -5.34
N VAL A 19 16.02 -0.54 -6.30
CA VAL A 19 16.20 -1.98 -6.55
C VAL A 19 17.62 -2.30 -6.96
N ARG A 20 18.19 -1.49 -7.85
CA ARG A 20 19.55 -1.70 -8.37
C ARG A 20 20.63 -1.46 -7.33
N ASP A 21 20.48 -0.39 -6.53
CA ASP A 21 21.52 0.03 -5.60
C ASP A 21 21.44 -0.70 -4.24
N TYR A 22 20.23 -1.05 -3.81
CA TYR A 22 19.98 -1.61 -2.47
C TYR A 22 19.64 -3.11 -2.45
N HIS A 23 19.48 -3.78 -3.60
CA HIS A 23 19.27 -5.24 -3.68
C HIS A 23 18.25 -5.76 -2.66
N ALA A 24 18.72 -6.57 -1.70
CA ALA A 24 17.87 -7.17 -0.68
C ALA A 24 17.20 -6.13 0.26
N TRP A 25 17.78 -4.94 0.48
CA TRP A 25 17.18 -3.88 1.28
C TRP A 25 15.93 -3.29 0.64
N THR A 26 15.75 -3.46 -0.67
CA THR A 26 14.53 -3.05 -1.38
C THR A 26 13.27 -3.65 -0.75
N TYR A 27 13.34 -4.93 -0.36
CA TYR A 27 12.21 -5.57 0.32
C TYR A 27 11.86 -4.89 1.64
N ALA A 28 12.87 -4.48 2.43
CA ALA A 28 12.66 -3.78 3.69
C ALA A 28 12.08 -2.37 3.47
N ILE A 29 12.58 -1.65 2.47
CA ILE A 29 12.08 -0.31 2.12
C ILE A 29 10.61 -0.39 1.70
N LEU A 30 10.28 -1.31 0.79
CA LEU A 30 8.92 -1.53 0.33
C LEU A 30 7.98 -1.98 1.44
N PHE A 31 8.47 -2.86 2.33
CA PHE A 31 7.74 -3.28 3.52
C PHE A 31 7.36 -2.06 4.38
N ILE A 32 8.34 -1.20 4.69
CA ILE A 32 8.12 -0.01 5.53
C ILE A 32 7.14 0.94 4.87
N ILE A 33 7.27 1.19 3.57
CA ILE A 33 6.37 2.10 2.85
C ILE A 33 4.94 1.58 2.90
N ILE A 34 4.69 0.31 2.54
CA ILE A 34 3.35 -0.29 2.55
C ILE A 34 2.80 -0.39 3.98
N PHE A 35 3.66 -0.76 4.96
CA PHE A 35 3.27 -0.79 6.37
C PHE A 35 2.83 0.60 6.88
N CYS A 36 3.58 1.65 6.56
CA CYS A 36 3.23 3.01 6.95
C CYS A 36 1.97 3.50 6.24
N GLU A 37 1.80 3.20 4.96
CA GLU A 37 0.63 3.59 4.19
C GLU A 37 -0.66 2.96 4.73
N THR A 38 -0.63 1.66 5.04
CA THR A 38 -1.81 0.94 5.54
C THR A 38 -2.02 1.15 7.04
N GLY A 39 -0.93 1.33 7.80
CA GLY A 39 -0.95 1.43 9.26
C GLY A 39 -1.23 2.83 9.80
N LEU A 40 -0.83 3.87 9.07
CA LEU A 40 -1.00 5.24 9.50
C LEU A 40 -2.23 5.87 8.82
N VAL A 41 -3.22 6.26 9.64
CA VAL A 41 -4.47 6.90 9.17
C VAL A 41 -4.21 8.24 8.44
N VAL A 42 -3.03 8.83 8.63
CA VAL A 42 -2.70 10.21 8.24
C VAL A 42 -2.11 10.30 6.82
N THR A 43 -1.76 9.18 6.18
CA THR A 43 -1.06 9.18 4.90
C THR A 43 -1.85 8.54 3.74
N PRO A 44 -3.08 9.02 3.42
CA PRO A 44 -3.84 8.48 2.28
C PRO A 44 -3.26 8.88 0.91
N PHE A 45 -2.14 9.60 0.90
CA PHE A 45 -1.53 10.16 -0.33
C PHE A 45 -0.38 9.32 -0.90
N LEU A 46 0.07 8.25 -0.21
CA LEU A 46 1.06 7.37 -0.82
C LEU A 46 0.39 6.49 -1.87
N PRO A 47 0.97 6.39 -3.08
CA PRO A 47 0.38 5.63 -4.18
C PRO A 47 0.72 4.14 -4.07
N GLY A 48 0.24 3.44 -3.02
CA GLY A 48 0.56 2.04 -2.76
C GLY A 48 0.16 1.09 -3.88
N ASP A 49 -0.99 1.34 -4.52
CA ASP A 49 -1.43 0.54 -5.66
C ASP A 49 -0.42 0.64 -6.81
N SER A 50 0.02 1.85 -7.13
CA SER A 50 1.07 2.09 -8.13
C SER A 50 2.40 1.49 -7.70
N LEU A 51 2.75 1.57 -6.42
CA LEU A 51 3.99 0.99 -5.89
C LEU A 51 4.01 -0.53 -6.02
N LEU A 52 2.92 -1.22 -5.68
CA LEU A 52 2.78 -2.67 -5.85
C LEU A 52 2.91 -3.07 -7.32
N PHE A 53 2.23 -2.32 -8.20
CA PHE A 53 2.29 -2.57 -9.64
C PHE A 53 3.70 -2.37 -10.20
N VAL A 54 4.34 -1.24 -9.89
CA VAL A 54 5.72 -0.92 -10.36
C VAL A 54 6.74 -1.91 -9.80
N ALA A 55 6.63 -2.29 -8.51
CA ALA A 55 7.50 -3.29 -7.92
C ALA A 55 7.35 -4.67 -8.60
N GLY A 56 6.12 -5.06 -8.95
CA GLY A 56 5.85 -6.24 -9.75
C GLY A 56 6.47 -6.15 -11.15
N ALA A 57 6.29 -5.02 -11.84
CA ALA A 57 6.85 -4.79 -13.17
C ALA A 57 8.38 -4.85 -13.18
N ILE A 58 9.04 -4.21 -12.19
CA ILE A 58 10.51 -4.24 -12.07
C ILE A 58 11.01 -5.66 -11.79
N SER A 59 10.26 -6.46 -11.00
CA SER A 59 10.63 -7.86 -10.73
C SER A 59 10.56 -8.78 -11.95
N ALA A 60 9.90 -8.36 -13.03
CA ALA A 60 9.86 -9.08 -14.31
C ALA A 60 11.10 -8.81 -15.19
N LEU A 61 11.87 -7.76 -14.90
CA LEU A 61 13.05 -7.41 -15.70
C LEU A 61 14.20 -8.40 -15.47
N PRO A 62 14.89 -8.86 -16.55
CA PRO A 62 15.86 -9.97 -16.50
C PRO A 62 17.04 -9.75 -15.55
N ASP A 63 17.47 -8.51 -15.34
CA ASP A 63 18.68 -8.18 -14.56
C ASP A 63 18.38 -7.69 -13.13
N MET A 64 17.15 -7.82 -12.68
CA MET A 64 16.76 -7.32 -11.35
C MET A 64 16.82 -8.43 -10.29
N PRO A 65 17.50 -8.19 -9.15
CA PRO A 65 17.69 -9.18 -8.10
C PRO A 65 16.47 -9.30 -7.17
N ILE A 66 15.25 -9.24 -7.73
CA ILE A 66 14.00 -9.29 -6.98
C ILE A 66 13.13 -10.45 -7.45
N SER A 67 12.75 -11.33 -6.51
CA SER A 67 11.78 -12.40 -6.75
C SER A 67 10.37 -11.90 -6.50
N ILE A 68 9.47 -12.04 -7.48
CA ILE A 68 8.05 -11.68 -7.35
C ILE A 68 7.36 -12.43 -6.20
N HIS A 69 7.70 -13.70 -5.98
CA HIS A 69 7.08 -14.49 -4.92
C HIS A 69 7.46 -13.99 -3.52
N ILE A 70 8.75 -13.66 -3.31
CA ILE A 70 9.22 -13.09 -2.04
C ILE A 70 8.61 -11.70 -1.85
N LEU A 71 8.55 -10.90 -2.91
CA LEU A 71 7.93 -9.57 -2.90
C LEU A 71 6.48 -9.64 -2.43
N VAL A 72 5.67 -10.51 -3.03
CA VAL A 72 4.25 -10.70 -2.68
C VAL A 72 4.10 -11.09 -1.21
N ILE A 73 4.91 -12.03 -0.70
CA ILE A 73 4.85 -12.48 0.69
C ILE A 73 5.18 -11.33 1.66
N ILE A 74 6.25 -10.59 1.38
CA ILE A 74 6.71 -9.47 2.23
C ILE A 74 5.70 -8.33 2.23
N LEU A 75 5.17 -7.95 1.07
CA LEU A 75 4.19 -6.87 0.96
C LEU A 75 2.83 -7.27 1.52
N PHE A 76 2.44 -8.54 1.40
CA PHE A 76 1.29 -9.09 2.09
C PHE A 76 1.44 -8.98 3.61
N ALA A 77 2.58 -9.40 4.16
CA ALA A 77 2.86 -9.26 5.59
C ALA A 77 2.80 -7.78 6.04
N ALA A 78 3.41 -6.86 5.26
CA ALA A 78 3.37 -5.44 5.53
C ALA A 78 1.93 -4.88 5.58
N ALA A 79 1.10 -5.24 4.62
CA ALA A 79 -0.29 -4.81 4.54
C ALA A 79 -1.12 -5.32 5.75
N ILE A 80 -0.95 -6.60 6.12
CA ILE A 80 -1.68 -7.20 7.25
C ILE A 80 -1.27 -6.56 8.58
N LEU A 81 0.03 -6.38 8.79
CA LEU A 81 0.56 -5.76 10.01
C LEU A 81 0.17 -4.28 10.10
N GLY A 82 0.22 -3.56 8.98
CA GLY A 82 -0.21 -2.17 8.89
C GLY A 82 -1.68 -2.00 9.27
N ASP A 83 -2.57 -2.76 8.63
CA ASP A 83 -4.01 -2.70 8.94
C ASP A 83 -4.31 -3.13 10.39
N SER A 84 -3.56 -4.10 10.91
CA SER A 84 -3.71 -4.51 12.33
C SER A 84 -3.32 -3.38 13.28
N CYS A 85 -2.23 -2.67 12.97
CA CYS A 85 -1.83 -1.47 13.70
C CYS A 85 -2.91 -0.39 13.65
N ASN A 86 -3.42 -0.13 12.46
CA ASN A 86 -4.48 0.84 12.22
C ASN A 86 -5.78 0.49 12.97
N TYR A 87 -6.18 -0.80 12.96
CA TYR A 87 -7.28 -1.31 13.77
C TYR A 87 -7.06 -1.06 15.27
N MET A 88 -5.85 -1.35 15.79
CA MET A 88 -5.52 -1.13 17.20
C MET A 88 -5.58 0.36 17.56
N ILE A 89 -5.06 1.23 16.70
CA ILE A 89 -5.16 2.68 16.88
C ILE A 89 -6.64 3.09 16.97
N GLY A 90 -7.49 2.60 16.07
CA GLY A 90 -8.93 2.83 16.11
C GLY A 90 -9.59 2.32 17.40
N HIS A 91 -9.21 1.13 17.84
CA HIS A 91 -9.76 0.49 19.04
C HIS A 91 -9.41 1.26 20.33
N PHE A 92 -8.16 1.69 20.49
CA PHE A 92 -7.70 2.37 21.70
C PHE A 92 -8.01 3.86 21.72
N PHE A 93 -7.80 4.54 20.58
CA PHE A 93 -7.91 5.99 20.50
C PHE A 93 -9.28 6.47 19.98
N GLY A 94 -9.99 5.63 19.21
CA GLY A 94 -11.26 6.02 18.61
C GLY A 94 -12.26 6.60 19.62
N ARG A 95 -12.40 5.97 20.79
CA ARG A 95 -13.30 6.48 21.86
C ARG A 95 -12.91 7.86 22.39
N ARG A 96 -11.59 8.14 22.52
CA ARG A 96 -11.13 9.45 23.02
C ARG A 96 -11.45 10.56 22.04
N LEU A 97 -11.38 10.28 20.74
CA LEU A 97 -11.69 11.24 19.69
C LEU A 97 -13.19 11.60 19.66
N PHE A 98 -14.08 10.65 19.97
CA PHE A 98 -15.53 10.85 19.98
C PHE A 98 -16.07 11.39 21.31
N ASN A 99 -15.31 11.32 22.40
CA ASN A 99 -15.70 11.89 23.68
C ASN A 99 -15.49 13.41 23.77
N ASN A 100 -14.95 14.05 22.73
CA ASN A 100 -14.79 15.49 22.71
C ASN A 100 -16.04 16.18 22.13
N PRO A 101 -16.89 16.82 22.97
CA PRO A 101 -18.15 17.43 22.51
C PRO A 101 -17.96 18.61 21.57
N LYS A 102 -16.73 19.14 21.46
CA LYS A 102 -16.37 20.24 20.55
C LYS A 102 -15.96 19.76 19.15
N SER A 103 -15.81 18.46 18.92
CA SER A 103 -15.40 17.93 17.62
C SER A 103 -16.57 17.94 16.65
N LYS A 104 -16.47 18.72 15.57
CA LYS A 104 -17.46 18.73 14.47
C LYS A 104 -17.37 17.49 13.57
N ILE A 105 -16.22 16.84 13.55
CA ILE A 105 -15.92 15.71 12.65
C ILE A 105 -16.24 14.36 13.32
N PHE A 106 -15.92 14.23 14.62
CA PHE A 106 -16.08 12.99 15.37
C PHE A 106 -17.31 13.07 16.26
N LYS A 107 -18.51 12.90 15.68
CA LYS A 107 -19.77 12.85 16.41
C LYS A 107 -20.11 11.42 16.82
N GLN A 108 -20.68 11.25 18.00
CA GLN A 108 -21.10 9.95 18.54
C GLN A 108 -22.11 9.25 17.60
N SER A 109 -22.96 10.02 16.92
CA SER A 109 -23.89 9.49 15.90
C SER A 109 -23.20 8.83 14.70
N HIS A 110 -21.97 9.24 14.37
CA HIS A 110 -21.17 8.60 13.31
C HIS A 110 -20.60 7.26 13.79
N LEU A 111 -20.24 7.16 15.06
CA LEU A 111 -19.80 5.90 15.67
C LEU A 111 -20.90 4.85 15.66
N GLU A 112 -22.13 5.24 16.05
CA GLU A 112 -23.29 4.36 16.05
C GLU A 112 -23.64 3.88 14.63
N LYS A 113 -23.69 4.79 13.67
CA LYS A 113 -23.88 4.44 12.24
C LYS A 113 -22.83 3.49 11.72
N THR A 114 -21.58 3.67 12.12
CA THR A 114 -20.47 2.79 11.77
C THR A 114 -20.64 1.40 12.34
N HIS A 115 -21.05 1.32 13.63
CA HIS A 115 -21.33 0.05 14.28
C HIS A 115 -22.48 -0.70 13.59
N GLU A 116 -23.58 0.00 13.29
CA GLU A 116 -24.70 -0.55 12.51
C GLU A 116 -24.29 -1.00 11.12
N PHE A 117 -23.43 -0.22 10.43
CA PHE A 117 -22.92 -0.56 9.11
C PHE A 117 -22.12 -1.87 9.14
N TYR A 118 -21.18 -2.03 10.08
CA TYR A 118 -20.43 -3.29 10.22
C TYR A 118 -21.30 -4.45 10.68
N LYS A 119 -22.34 -4.19 11.50
CA LYS A 119 -23.31 -5.20 11.90
C LYS A 119 -24.15 -5.68 10.72
N LYS A 120 -24.51 -4.78 9.79
CA LYS A 120 -25.34 -5.07 8.61
C LYS A 120 -24.55 -5.72 7.48
N TYR A 121 -23.37 -5.18 7.14
CA TYR A 121 -22.60 -5.60 5.96
C TYR A 121 -21.42 -6.53 6.31
N GLY A 122 -21.09 -6.63 7.58
CA GLY A 122 -20.05 -7.52 8.09
C GLY A 122 -18.66 -7.15 7.58
N GLY A 123 -17.76 -8.11 7.70
CA GLY A 123 -16.36 -7.93 7.30
C GLY A 123 -16.10 -7.89 5.80
N LYS A 124 -17.09 -8.25 4.96
CA LYS A 124 -16.98 -8.13 3.48
C LYS A 124 -16.62 -6.69 3.05
N THR A 125 -17.07 -5.71 3.83
CA THR A 125 -16.74 -4.30 3.64
C THR A 125 -15.24 -4.05 3.71
N ILE A 126 -14.49 -4.76 4.56
CA ILE A 126 -13.04 -4.60 4.70
C ILE A 126 -12.33 -5.03 3.40
N ILE A 127 -12.79 -6.11 2.77
CA ILE A 127 -12.25 -6.58 1.49
C ILE A 127 -12.50 -5.55 0.40
N LEU A 128 -13.74 -5.10 0.26
CA LEU A 128 -14.14 -4.14 -0.79
C LEU A 128 -13.50 -2.76 -0.57
N ALA A 129 -13.37 -2.33 0.67
CA ALA A 129 -12.75 -1.07 1.04
C ALA A 129 -11.31 -0.96 0.51
N ARG A 130 -10.57 -2.06 0.41
CA ARG A 130 -9.18 -2.07 -0.07
C ARG A 130 -9.01 -1.56 -1.50
N PHE A 131 -10.04 -1.70 -2.32
CA PHE A 131 -10.02 -1.25 -3.72
C PHE A 131 -10.40 0.23 -3.90
N ILE A 132 -10.78 0.91 -2.81
CA ILE A 132 -11.10 2.33 -2.81
C ILE A 132 -10.03 3.06 -1.99
N PRO A 133 -9.11 3.83 -2.61
CA PRO A 133 -7.90 4.34 -1.95
C PRO A 133 -8.13 5.05 -0.62
N ILE A 134 -9.14 5.94 -0.55
CA ILE A 134 -9.46 6.67 0.67
C ILE A 134 -10.11 5.76 1.72
N VAL A 135 -11.03 4.89 1.29
CA VAL A 135 -11.80 4.04 2.21
C VAL A 135 -10.93 2.98 2.87
N ARG A 136 -9.92 2.45 2.14
CA ARG A 136 -9.04 1.40 2.66
C ARG A 136 -8.24 1.84 3.89
N THR A 137 -7.77 3.08 3.93
CA THR A 137 -7.00 3.60 5.08
C THR A 137 -7.87 3.82 6.31
N PHE A 138 -9.15 4.13 6.11
CA PHE A 138 -10.09 4.37 7.20
C PHE A 138 -10.82 3.10 7.66
N ALA A 139 -11.00 2.10 6.80
CA ALA A 139 -11.80 0.92 7.12
C ALA A 139 -11.27 0.13 8.33
N PRO A 140 -9.95 -0.16 8.49
CA PRO A 140 -9.42 -0.82 9.67
C PRO A 140 -9.58 0.02 10.93
N PHE A 141 -9.33 1.34 10.85
CA PHE A 141 -9.51 2.27 11.95
C PHE A 141 -10.96 2.27 12.46
N VAL A 142 -11.90 2.36 11.53
CA VAL A 142 -13.33 2.39 11.80
C VAL A 142 -13.82 1.04 12.33
N ALA A 143 -13.28 -0.07 11.85
CA ALA A 143 -13.55 -1.41 12.38
C ALA A 143 -13.10 -1.54 13.85
N GLY A 144 -11.88 -1.06 14.15
CA GLY A 144 -11.36 -1.03 15.52
C GLY A 144 -12.20 -0.15 16.45
N MET A 145 -12.56 1.04 15.99
CA MET A 145 -13.41 1.99 16.71
C MET A 145 -14.82 1.43 16.96
N GLY A 146 -15.41 0.76 15.97
CA GLY A 146 -16.71 0.10 16.06
C GLY A 146 -16.68 -1.20 16.87
N LYS A 147 -15.55 -1.57 17.49
CA LYS A 147 -15.35 -2.79 18.27
C LYS A 147 -15.72 -4.07 17.51
N MET A 148 -15.40 -4.10 16.22
CA MET A 148 -15.48 -5.34 15.47
C MET A 148 -14.60 -6.39 16.15
N ASN A 149 -15.05 -7.63 16.24
CA ASN A 149 -14.23 -8.70 16.78
C ASN A 149 -12.95 -8.86 15.95
N TYR A 150 -11.78 -8.84 16.62
CA TYR A 150 -10.47 -8.87 15.97
C TYR A 150 -10.25 -10.13 15.11
N TYR A 151 -10.81 -11.28 15.52
CA TYR A 151 -10.70 -12.51 14.74
C TYR A 151 -11.40 -12.36 13.37
N TYR A 152 -12.63 -11.86 13.34
CA TYR A 152 -13.33 -11.61 12.09
C TYR A 152 -12.60 -10.54 11.25
N PHE A 153 -12.15 -9.46 11.88
CA PHE A 153 -11.33 -8.45 11.19
C PHE A 153 -10.11 -9.10 10.54
N MET A 154 -9.36 -9.93 11.26
CA MET A 154 -8.14 -10.58 10.76
C MET A 154 -8.44 -11.50 9.57
N VAL A 155 -9.51 -12.30 9.62
CA VAL A 155 -9.89 -13.17 8.49
C VAL A 155 -10.15 -12.34 7.23
N TYR A 156 -10.93 -11.27 7.33
CA TYR A 156 -11.22 -10.41 6.17
C TYR A 156 -9.99 -9.60 5.72
N ASN A 157 -9.14 -9.22 6.65
CA ASN A 157 -7.88 -8.56 6.39
C ASN A 157 -6.93 -9.48 5.60
N LEU A 158 -6.76 -10.72 6.02
CA LEU A 158 -5.94 -11.72 5.33
C LEU A 158 -6.43 -11.96 3.90
N VAL A 159 -7.74 -12.22 3.73
CA VAL A 159 -8.32 -12.47 2.40
C VAL A 159 -8.18 -11.22 1.52
N GLY A 160 -8.58 -10.06 2.02
CA GLY A 160 -8.50 -8.82 1.26
C GLY A 160 -7.07 -8.42 0.91
N GLY A 161 -6.13 -8.59 1.86
CA GLY A 161 -4.70 -8.33 1.65
C GLY A 161 -4.08 -9.26 0.62
N ALA A 162 -4.37 -10.57 0.70
CA ALA A 162 -3.90 -11.54 -0.28
C ALA A 162 -4.38 -11.20 -1.68
N VAL A 163 -5.67 -10.93 -1.85
CA VAL A 163 -6.26 -10.59 -3.16
C VAL A 163 -5.65 -9.29 -3.70
N TRP A 164 -5.58 -8.25 -2.88
CA TRP A 164 -5.06 -6.94 -3.28
C TRP A 164 -3.59 -7.00 -3.69
N VAL A 165 -2.70 -7.52 -2.85
CA VAL A 165 -1.27 -7.59 -3.14
C VAL A 165 -1.00 -8.49 -4.35
N THR A 166 -1.67 -9.66 -4.43
CA THR A 166 -1.49 -10.58 -5.55
C THR A 166 -1.92 -9.95 -6.87
N ILE A 167 -3.10 -9.32 -6.93
CA ILE A 167 -3.60 -8.70 -8.16
C ILE A 167 -2.63 -7.62 -8.64
N PHE A 168 -2.23 -6.67 -7.79
CA PHE A 168 -1.40 -5.54 -8.22
C PHE A 168 0.04 -5.98 -8.56
N CYS A 169 0.66 -6.84 -7.74
CA CYS A 169 2.01 -7.31 -8.00
C CYS A 169 2.09 -8.18 -9.27
N TYR A 170 1.18 -9.14 -9.44
CA TYR A 170 1.21 -9.99 -10.64
C TYR A 170 0.69 -9.27 -11.87
N ALA A 171 -0.25 -8.33 -11.75
CA ALA A 171 -0.59 -7.46 -12.86
C ALA A 171 0.65 -6.67 -13.34
N GLY A 172 1.41 -6.08 -12.41
CA GLY A 172 2.68 -5.43 -12.73
C GLY A 172 3.67 -6.39 -13.39
N TYR A 173 3.84 -7.59 -12.83
CA TYR A 173 4.75 -8.61 -13.34
C TYR A 173 4.43 -9.04 -14.77
N PHE A 174 3.16 -9.34 -15.07
CA PHE A 174 2.75 -9.79 -16.41
C PHE A 174 2.65 -8.65 -17.43
N PHE A 175 2.29 -7.46 -17.00
CA PHE A 175 2.17 -6.29 -17.87
C PHE A 175 3.46 -5.46 -17.95
N GLY A 176 4.46 -5.73 -17.09
CA GLY A 176 5.74 -5.04 -17.09
C GLY A 176 6.54 -5.22 -18.39
N ASP A 177 6.33 -6.33 -19.12
CA ASP A 177 6.97 -6.61 -20.40
C ASP A 177 6.34 -5.89 -21.60
N LEU A 178 5.20 -5.20 -21.40
CA LEU A 178 4.60 -4.43 -22.50
C LEU A 178 5.52 -3.30 -22.93
N PRO A 179 5.73 -3.08 -24.27
CA PRO A 179 6.61 -2.04 -24.81
C PRO A 179 6.32 -0.66 -24.21
N PHE A 180 5.06 -0.33 -24.00
CA PHE A 180 4.61 0.91 -23.40
C PHE A 180 5.11 1.09 -21.95
N VAL A 181 5.11 0.03 -21.16
CA VAL A 181 5.61 0.04 -19.77
C VAL A 181 7.14 0.11 -19.77
N GLN A 182 7.78 -0.65 -20.65
CA GLN A 182 9.24 -0.65 -20.78
C GLN A 182 9.79 0.69 -21.31
N GLU A 183 9.12 1.35 -22.24
CA GLU A 183 9.52 2.67 -22.73
C GLU A 183 9.47 3.73 -21.62
N ASN A 184 8.49 3.65 -20.73
CA ASN A 184 8.37 4.56 -19.60
C ASN A 184 9.24 4.15 -18.38
N LEU A 185 9.64 2.86 -18.29
CA LEU A 185 10.55 2.36 -17.26
C LEU A 185 12.03 2.35 -17.68
N LYS A 186 12.33 2.71 -18.94
CA LYS A 186 13.69 2.74 -19.51
C LYS A 186 14.33 4.14 -19.56
N PRO A 187 14.63 4.82 -18.47
CA PRO A 187 15.32 6.10 -18.65
C PRO A 187 16.77 6.15 -18.19
N VAL A 188 17.45 5.13 -17.79
CA VAL A 188 18.81 5.34 -17.22
C VAL A 188 19.90 4.45 -17.77
N SER A 189 19.62 3.41 -18.57
CA SER A 189 20.65 2.44 -18.94
C SER A 189 21.54 2.84 -20.13
N TYR A 190 21.21 3.89 -20.89
CA TYR A 190 21.95 4.21 -22.13
C TYR A 190 22.72 5.52 -22.13
N THR A 191 22.63 6.35 -21.08
CA THR A 191 23.31 7.67 -21.11
C THR A 191 24.76 7.66 -20.62
N HIS A 192 25.26 6.56 -20.07
CA HIS A 192 26.62 6.51 -19.50
C HIS A 192 27.58 5.53 -20.21
N LEU A 193 27.16 4.88 -21.29
CA LEU A 193 28.02 3.91 -22.02
C LEU A 193 28.53 4.37 -23.40
N THR A 194 28.27 5.63 -23.77
CA THR A 194 28.86 6.21 -24.99
C THR A 194 29.53 7.54 -24.67
N LEU A 195 30.60 7.52 -23.90
CA LEU A 195 31.66 8.51 -24.05
C LEU A 195 32.61 7.98 -25.11
N PRO A 196 32.72 8.63 -26.27
CA PRO A 196 33.76 8.27 -27.21
C PRO A 196 35.10 8.66 -26.58
N THR A 197 35.94 7.68 -26.30
CA THR A 197 37.38 7.89 -26.15
C THR A 197 37.89 8.51 -27.43
N LYS A 198 38.07 9.83 -27.40
CA LYS A 198 38.89 10.49 -28.43
C LYS A 198 40.32 10.10 -28.17
N ALA A 199 40.88 9.43 -29.17
CA ALA A 199 42.32 9.28 -29.39
C ALA A 199 42.99 10.63 -29.61
#